data_aeed758aaefeabf20445b488f81cf2eb
#
_entry.id   aeed758aaefeabf20445b488f81cf2eb
#
_cell.length_a   1.000
_cell.length_b   1.000
_cell.length_c   1.000
_cell.angle_alpha   90.00
_cell.angle_beta   90.00
_cell.angle_gamma   90.00
#
_symmetry.space_group_name_H-M   'P 1'
#
loop_
_entity.id
_entity.type
_entity.pdbx_description
1 polymer ?
#
loop_
_entity_poly.entity_id
_entity_poly.type
_entity_poly.pdbx_seq_one_letter_code
_entity_poly.pdbx_strand_id
1 'polypeptide(L)'
;MDTYSMNHGTTITGVVTGKPIHLGGSLGREKATGRGVFVTGREVARRAGIEIEGAKVALQGFGNVGSEAARLFAGVGARIVVIQDHTATLYNEGGIDMAALTAWQAEKKQIAGFPGAQEIDKDAFWTTPMDILIPAALEGQITRERAEKLTCKLVLEGANGPTYPEADDVL
;
A
#
# COMPACT_ATOMS: atom_id res chain seq x y z
N MET A 1 -9.56 6.60 -25.31
CA MET A 1 -9.37 5.57 -26.36
C MET A 1 -10.06 5.95 -27.67
N ASP A 2 -11.29 6.39 -27.62
CA ASP A 2 -12.10 6.69 -28.83
C ASP A 2 -11.49 7.79 -29.72
N THR A 3 -11.17 8.95 -29.16
CA THR A 3 -10.60 10.08 -29.93
C THR A 3 -9.35 9.69 -30.71
N TYR A 4 -8.46 8.92 -30.08
CA TYR A 4 -7.24 8.44 -30.72
C TYR A 4 -7.54 7.44 -31.85
N SER A 5 -8.44 6.49 -31.58
CA SER A 5 -8.86 5.48 -32.55
C SER A 5 -9.57 6.12 -33.75
N MET A 6 -10.43 7.11 -33.52
CA MET A 6 -11.13 7.87 -34.60
C MET A 6 -10.14 8.56 -35.54
N ASN A 7 -9.08 9.17 -35.01
CA ASN A 7 -8.05 9.82 -35.83
C ASN A 7 -7.23 8.84 -36.67
N HIS A 8 -7.18 7.57 -36.29
CA HIS A 8 -6.43 6.52 -36.98
C HIS A 8 -7.33 5.58 -37.83
N GLY A 9 -8.65 5.78 -37.80
CA GLY A 9 -9.61 4.97 -38.55
C GLY A 9 -9.73 3.51 -38.12
N THR A 10 -9.16 3.13 -36.99
CA THR A 10 -9.18 1.76 -36.42
C THR A 10 -9.10 1.79 -34.91
N THR A 11 -9.64 0.77 -34.27
CA THR A 11 -9.55 0.65 -32.79
C THR A 11 -8.14 0.35 -32.32
N ILE A 12 -7.53 1.28 -31.57
CA ILE A 12 -6.19 1.15 -31.01
C ILE A 12 -6.30 1.06 -29.48
N THR A 13 -6.28 -0.17 -28.96
CA THR A 13 -6.45 -0.44 -27.53
C THR A 13 -5.20 -0.19 -26.71
N GLY A 14 -4.01 -0.20 -27.33
CA GLY A 14 -2.71 -0.03 -26.65
C GLY A 14 -2.43 1.37 -26.13
N VAL A 15 -3.22 2.37 -26.51
CA VAL A 15 -3.01 3.78 -26.15
C VAL A 15 -3.30 4.10 -24.68
N VAL A 16 -4.01 3.24 -23.97
CA VAL A 16 -4.34 3.38 -22.54
C VAL A 16 -4.13 2.07 -21.79
N THR A 17 -3.82 2.17 -20.49
CA THR A 17 -3.73 1.05 -19.56
C THR A 17 -4.93 1.03 -18.60
N GLY A 18 -5.07 -0.04 -17.79
CA GLY A 18 -6.16 -0.12 -16.80
C GLY A 18 -7.55 -0.28 -17.37
N LYS A 19 -7.66 -0.70 -18.62
CA LYS A 19 -8.96 -0.93 -19.29
C LYS A 19 -9.74 -2.08 -18.63
N PRO A 20 -11.07 -2.01 -18.60
CA PRO A 20 -11.91 -3.18 -18.33
C PRO A 20 -11.60 -4.33 -19.30
N ILE A 21 -11.76 -5.57 -18.84
CA ILE A 21 -11.42 -6.76 -19.62
C ILE A 21 -12.16 -6.80 -20.98
N HIS A 22 -13.45 -6.45 -20.97
CA HIS A 22 -14.27 -6.43 -22.20
C HIS A 22 -13.83 -5.35 -23.22
N LEU A 23 -12.97 -4.39 -22.80
CA LEU A 23 -12.35 -3.39 -23.67
C LEU A 23 -10.87 -3.70 -23.98
N GLY A 24 -10.46 -4.95 -23.80
CA GLY A 24 -9.08 -5.39 -24.05
C GLY A 24 -8.13 -5.17 -22.87
N GLY A 25 -8.65 -5.10 -21.65
CA GLY A 25 -7.86 -5.08 -20.41
C GLY A 25 -7.28 -6.45 -20.08
N SER A 26 -6.18 -6.48 -19.29
CA SER A 26 -5.53 -7.70 -18.85
C SER A 26 -6.12 -8.19 -17.53
N LEU A 27 -6.34 -9.49 -17.43
CA LEU A 27 -6.72 -10.16 -16.18
C LEU A 27 -5.67 -9.90 -15.08
N GLY A 28 -6.14 -9.57 -13.87
CA GLY A 28 -5.27 -9.35 -12.71
C GLY A 28 -4.57 -7.98 -12.67
N ARG A 29 -4.77 -7.09 -13.66
CA ARG A 29 -4.11 -5.77 -13.70
C ARG A 29 -4.38 -4.92 -12.45
N GLU A 30 -5.60 -4.97 -11.91
CA GLU A 30 -5.98 -4.20 -10.72
C GLU A 30 -5.15 -4.56 -9.49
N LYS A 31 -4.76 -5.84 -9.37
CA LYS A 31 -4.00 -6.38 -8.23
C LYS A 31 -2.50 -6.50 -8.51
N ALA A 32 -2.06 -6.28 -9.75
CA ALA A 32 -0.71 -6.59 -10.18
C ALA A 32 0.36 -5.82 -9.39
N THR A 33 0.16 -4.52 -9.16
CA THR A 33 1.14 -3.68 -8.46
C THR A 33 1.27 -4.08 -6.99
N GLY A 34 0.16 -4.22 -6.27
CA GLY A 34 0.18 -4.66 -4.87
C GLY A 34 0.77 -6.07 -4.70
N ARG A 35 0.48 -6.98 -5.65
CA ARG A 35 1.11 -8.30 -5.70
C ARG A 35 2.61 -8.19 -5.96
N GLY A 36 3.04 -7.27 -6.84
CA GLY A 36 4.46 -6.99 -7.09
C GLY A 36 5.19 -6.56 -5.83
N VAL A 37 4.64 -5.60 -5.09
CA VAL A 37 5.17 -5.16 -3.78
C VAL A 37 5.31 -6.34 -2.82
N PHE A 38 4.30 -7.19 -2.71
CA PHE A 38 4.38 -8.38 -1.85
C PHE A 38 5.46 -9.37 -2.29
N VAL A 39 5.54 -9.70 -3.59
CA VAL A 39 6.52 -10.69 -4.10
C VAL A 39 7.94 -10.19 -3.89
N THR A 40 8.21 -8.93 -4.24
CA THR A 40 9.52 -8.28 -4.04
C THR A 40 9.84 -8.19 -2.54
N GLY A 41 8.88 -7.71 -1.75
CA GLY A 41 9.05 -7.55 -0.31
C GLY A 41 9.34 -8.86 0.42
N ARG A 42 8.67 -9.94 0.05
CA ARG A 42 8.94 -11.29 0.60
C ARG A 42 10.37 -11.74 0.30
N GLU A 43 10.84 -11.53 -0.92
CA GLU A 43 12.20 -11.92 -1.31
C GLU A 43 13.25 -11.06 -0.61
N VAL A 44 13.03 -9.74 -0.50
CA VAL A 44 13.95 -8.84 0.22
C VAL A 44 13.97 -9.15 1.71
N ALA A 45 12.81 -9.37 2.35
CA ALA A 45 12.72 -9.77 3.75
C ALA A 45 13.52 -11.06 4.03
N ARG A 46 13.34 -12.08 3.15
CA ARG A 46 14.08 -13.34 3.25
C ARG A 46 15.60 -13.12 3.19
N ARG A 47 16.10 -12.26 2.28
CA ARG A 47 17.52 -11.92 2.14
C ARG A 47 18.05 -11.12 3.33
N ALA A 48 17.22 -10.26 3.90
CA ALA A 48 17.56 -9.44 5.06
C ALA A 48 17.40 -10.18 6.41
N GLY A 49 16.95 -11.45 6.38
CA GLY A 49 16.71 -12.23 7.61
C GLY A 49 15.52 -11.71 8.43
N ILE A 50 14.53 -11.09 7.76
CA ILE A 50 13.31 -10.59 8.42
C ILE A 50 12.21 -11.64 8.23
N GLU A 51 11.75 -12.20 9.35
CA GLU A 51 10.59 -13.10 9.36
C GLU A 51 9.31 -12.27 9.12
N ILE A 52 8.52 -12.65 8.11
CA ILE A 52 7.27 -11.95 7.80
C ILE A 52 6.15 -12.38 8.75
N GLU A 53 6.11 -13.65 9.15
CA GLU A 53 5.14 -14.13 10.13
C GLU A 53 5.34 -13.39 11.46
N GLY A 54 4.28 -12.74 11.94
CA GLY A 54 4.32 -11.90 13.14
C GLY A 54 4.94 -10.52 12.98
N ALA A 55 5.56 -10.20 11.83
CA ALA A 55 6.11 -8.87 11.58
C ALA A 55 5.03 -7.79 11.63
N LYS A 56 5.35 -6.66 12.24
CA LYS A 56 4.49 -5.46 12.28
C LYS A 56 4.64 -4.68 10.97
N VAL A 57 3.55 -4.55 10.24
CA VAL A 57 3.52 -3.83 8.96
C VAL A 57 2.71 -2.55 9.11
N ALA A 58 3.28 -1.44 8.67
CA ALA A 58 2.60 -0.17 8.50
C ALA A 58 2.30 0.08 7.03
N LEU A 59 1.10 0.53 6.73
CA LEU A 59 0.64 0.80 5.37
C LEU A 59 0.19 2.25 5.23
N GLN A 60 0.78 3.00 4.32
CA GLN A 60 0.28 4.30 3.92
C GLN A 60 -0.44 4.21 2.57
N GLY A 61 -1.74 4.48 2.58
CA GLY A 61 -2.62 4.34 1.42
C GLY A 61 -3.35 3.00 1.39
N PHE A 62 -4.69 3.03 1.41
CA PHE A 62 -5.55 1.83 1.33
C PHE A 62 -6.34 1.80 0.01
N GLY A 63 -5.66 2.16 -1.09
CA GLY A 63 -6.13 2.02 -2.47
C GLY A 63 -5.79 0.64 -3.06
N ASN A 64 -5.88 0.51 -4.39
CA ASN A 64 -5.66 -0.76 -5.11
C ASN A 64 -4.30 -1.43 -4.78
N VAL A 65 -3.24 -0.65 -4.66
CA VAL A 65 -1.89 -1.15 -4.36
C VAL A 65 -1.78 -1.58 -2.91
N GLY A 66 -2.10 -0.65 -2.00
CA GLY A 66 -1.93 -0.87 -0.56
C GLY A 66 -2.84 -1.96 -0.03
N SER A 67 -4.12 -1.97 -0.38
CA SER A 67 -5.07 -2.99 0.10
C SER A 67 -4.68 -4.41 -0.34
N GLU A 68 -4.23 -4.58 -1.59
CA GLU A 68 -3.79 -5.90 -2.07
C GLU A 68 -2.47 -6.33 -1.43
N ALA A 69 -1.50 -5.41 -1.28
CA ALA A 69 -0.25 -5.70 -0.57
C ALA A 69 -0.52 -6.12 0.88
N ALA A 70 -1.30 -5.33 1.63
CA ALA A 70 -1.66 -5.61 3.02
C ALA A 70 -2.37 -6.97 3.17
N ARG A 71 -3.34 -7.26 2.28
CA ARG A 71 -4.04 -8.55 2.25
C ARG A 71 -3.08 -9.73 2.07
N LEU A 72 -2.10 -9.60 1.18
CA LEU A 72 -1.14 -10.66 0.90
C LEU A 72 -0.14 -10.84 2.05
N PHE A 73 0.35 -9.75 2.65
CA PHE A 73 1.21 -9.82 3.84
C PHE A 73 0.47 -10.41 5.04
N ALA A 74 -0.77 -9.99 5.29
CA ALA A 74 -1.60 -10.60 6.34
C ALA A 74 -1.86 -12.09 6.09
N GLY A 75 -2.05 -12.49 4.82
CA GLY A 75 -2.25 -13.88 4.41
C GLY A 75 -1.06 -14.81 4.67
N VAL A 76 0.14 -14.27 4.90
CA VAL A 76 1.34 -15.03 5.29
C VAL A 76 1.75 -14.75 6.75
N GLY A 77 0.81 -14.26 7.56
CA GLY A 77 0.98 -14.14 9.00
C GLY A 77 1.56 -12.80 9.49
N ALA A 78 1.79 -11.81 8.62
CA ALA A 78 2.16 -10.47 9.07
C ALA A 78 0.97 -9.79 9.79
N ARG A 79 1.28 -8.93 10.76
CA ARG A 79 0.31 -8.10 11.46
C ARG A 79 0.29 -6.70 10.86
N ILE A 80 -0.79 -6.33 10.19
CA ILE A 80 -0.97 -4.97 9.70
C ILE A 80 -1.42 -4.10 10.87
N VAL A 81 -0.48 -3.45 11.55
CA VAL A 81 -0.75 -2.76 12.82
C VAL A 81 -1.24 -1.34 12.65
N VAL A 82 -0.84 -0.66 11.58
CA VAL A 82 -1.29 0.70 11.30
C VAL A 82 -1.56 0.90 9.82
N ILE A 83 -2.68 1.53 9.51
CA ILE A 83 -3.06 1.92 8.14
C ILE A 83 -3.44 3.39 8.16
N GLN A 84 -2.86 4.15 7.25
CA GLN A 84 -3.19 5.56 7.06
C GLN A 84 -3.70 5.80 5.64
N ASP A 85 -4.82 6.51 5.50
CA ASP A 85 -5.23 7.11 4.23
C ASP A 85 -5.60 8.58 4.41
N HIS A 86 -6.26 9.18 3.42
CA HIS A 86 -6.69 10.57 3.48
C HIS A 86 -7.85 10.82 4.47
N THR A 87 -8.53 9.76 4.91
CA THR A 87 -9.71 9.84 5.80
C THR A 87 -9.37 9.60 7.26
N ALA A 88 -8.42 8.71 7.56
CA ALA A 88 -8.03 8.37 8.93
C ALA A 88 -6.67 7.70 9.02
N THR A 89 -6.16 7.58 10.24
CA THR A 89 -5.06 6.68 10.63
C THR A 89 -5.60 5.68 11.65
N LEU A 90 -5.64 4.42 11.25
CA LEU A 90 -6.15 3.31 12.06
C LEU A 90 -5.01 2.53 12.68
N TYR A 91 -5.12 2.21 13.97
CA TYR A 91 -4.14 1.42 14.71
C TYR A 91 -4.79 0.25 15.44
N ASN A 92 -4.15 -0.92 15.36
CA ASN A 92 -4.47 -2.08 16.19
C ASN A 92 -3.20 -2.92 16.38
N GLU A 93 -2.68 -3.01 17.61
CA GLU A 93 -1.45 -3.75 17.92
C GLU A 93 -1.57 -5.25 17.59
N GLY A 94 -2.76 -5.82 17.73
CA GLY A 94 -3.04 -7.22 17.39
C GLY A 94 -3.10 -7.49 15.90
N GLY A 95 -3.14 -6.44 15.08
CA GLY A 95 -3.35 -6.49 13.63
C GLY A 95 -4.78 -6.14 13.24
N ILE A 96 -4.92 -5.37 12.18
CA ILE A 96 -6.20 -4.98 11.60
C ILE A 96 -6.70 -6.11 10.69
N ASP A 97 -7.95 -6.52 10.85
CA ASP A 97 -8.58 -7.51 9.96
C ASP A 97 -8.77 -6.92 8.56
N MET A 98 -7.99 -7.41 7.61
CA MET A 98 -8.02 -6.92 6.22
C MET A 98 -9.31 -7.25 5.49
N ALA A 99 -9.96 -8.37 5.81
CA ALA A 99 -11.23 -8.73 5.19
C ALA A 99 -12.36 -7.81 5.68
N ALA A 100 -12.43 -7.59 7.00
CA ALA A 100 -13.39 -6.69 7.61
C ALA A 100 -13.19 -5.23 7.17
N LEU A 101 -11.94 -4.73 7.14
CA LEU A 101 -11.64 -3.37 6.69
C LEU A 101 -11.97 -3.18 5.20
N THR A 102 -11.68 -4.18 4.35
CA THR A 102 -12.02 -4.10 2.92
C THR A 102 -13.54 -4.05 2.72
N ALA A 103 -14.31 -4.83 3.46
CA ALA A 103 -15.76 -4.79 3.41
C ALA A 103 -16.31 -3.43 3.88
N TRP A 104 -15.76 -2.90 4.97
CA TRP A 104 -16.07 -1.56 5.48
C TRP A 104 -15.82 -0.48 4.43
N GLN A 105 -14.62 -0.45 3.85
CA GLN A 105 -14.27 0.52 2.81
C GLN A 105 -15.16 0.40 1.56
N ALA A 106 -15.54 -0.82 1.17
CA ALA A 106 -16.45 -1.02 0.04
C ALA A 106 -17.82 -0.39 0.30
N GLU A 107 -18.32 -0.45 1.53
CA GLU A 107 -19.59 0.14 1.94
C GLU A 107 -19.48 1.65 2.19
N LYS A 108 -18.56 2.07 3.05
CA LYS A 108 -18.44 3.45 3.55
C LYS A 108 -17.61 4.38 2.67
N LYS A 109 -16.86 3.83 1.70
CA LYS A 109 -15.92 4.55 0.80
C LYS A 109 -14.78 5.27 1.53
N GLN A 110 -14.53 4.92 2.78
CA GLN A 110 -13.49 5.47 3.65
C GLN A 110 -13.07 4.42 4.69
N ILE A 111 -11.87 4.60 5.28
CA ILE A 111 -11.45 3.77 6.41
C ILE A 111 -11.84 4.37 7.77
N ALA A 112 -12.11 5.65 7.83
CA ALA A 112 -12.54 6.34 9.06
C ALA A 112 -13.75 5.66 9.69
N GLY A 113 -13.78 5.60 11.02
CA GLY A 113 -14.85 4.99 11.80
C GLY A 113 -14.87 3.46 11.80
N PHE A 114 -13.85 2.79 11.26
CA PHE A 114 -13.77 1.33 11.27
C PHE A 114 -13.70 0.79 12.71
N PRO A 115 -14.65 -0.03 13.17
CA PRO A 115 -14.75 -0.43 14.57
C PRO A 115 -13.67 -1.45 15.00
N GLY A 116 -12.94 -2.05 14.03
CA GLY A 116 -11.88 -3.03 14.28
C GLY A 116 -10.51 -2.43 14.60
N ALA A 117 -10.39 -1.11 14.70
CA ALA A 117 -9.16 -0.40 15.02
C ALA A 117 -9.44 0.93 15.72
N GLN A 118 -8.45 1.44 16.45
CA GLN A 118 -8.50 2.76 17.05
C GLN A 118 -8.04 3.81 16.01
N GLU A 119 -8.75 4.93 15.91
CA GLU A 119 -8.22 6.09 15.20
C GLU A 119 -7.18 6.79 16.06
N ILE A 120 -6.01 7.08 15.46
CA ILE A 120 -4.92 7.79 16.08
C ILE A 120 -4.59 9.05 15.28
N ASP A 121 -3.74 9.92 15.85
CA ASP A 121 -3.26 11.11 15.16
C ASP A 121 -2.46 10.73 13.90
N LYS A 122 -2.59 11.56 12.87
CA LYS A 122 -1.94 11.35 11.56
C LYS A 122 -0.43 11.25 11.66
N ASP A 123 0.18 12.05 12.52
CA ASP A 123 1.64 12.07 12.67
C ASP A 123 2.13 10.93 13.55
N ALA A 124 1.28 10.33 14.38
CA ALA A 124 1.59 9.13 15.15
C ALA A 124 1.87 7.91 14.26
N PHE A 125 1.42 7.91 13.00
CA PHE A 125 1.77 6.89 12.01
C PHE A 125 3.28 6.67 11.92
N TRP A 126 4.05 7.75 11.82
CA TRP A 126 5.50 7.71 11.59
C TRP A 126 6.32 7.28 12.81
N THR A 127 5.74 7.32 13.99
CA THR A 127 6.35 6.90 15.26
C THR A 127 5.84 5.56 15.77
N THR A 128 4.84 4.98 15.11
CA THR A 128 4.30 3.66 15.46
C THR A 128 5.37 2.59 15.25
N PRO A 129 5.64 1.72 16.25
CA PRO A 129 6.60 0.63 16.09
C PRO A 129 6.20 -0.32 14.97
N MET A 130 7.09 -0.50 13.99
CA MET A 130 6.88 -1.34 12.81
C MET A 130 8.18 -2.02 12.36
N ASP A 131 8.06 -3.18 11.72
CA ASP A 131 9.18 -3.87 11.07
C ASP A 131 9.28 -3.54 9.58
N ILE A 132 8.12 -3.36 8.93
CA ILE A 132 8.00 -3.10 7.49
C ILE A 132 7.08 -1.90 7.27
N LEU A 133 7.52 -0.93 6.46
CA LEU A 133 6.73 0.19 5.98
C LEU A 133 6.40 0.00 4.51
N ILE A 134 5.13 0.17 4.14
CA ILE A 134 4.66 0.13 2.75
C ILE A 134 4.02 1.48 2.39
N PRO A 135 4.80 2.45 1.86
CA PRO A 135 4.25 3.69 1.35
C PRO A 135 3.60 3.44 -0.03
N ALA A 136 2.27 3.44 -0.08
CA ALA A 136 1.46 3.14 -1.26
C ALA A 136 0.39 4.22 -1.55
N ALA A 137 0.63 5.46 -1.12
CA ALA A 137 -0.29 6.59 -1.33
C ALA A 137 0.26 7.55 -2.39
N LEU A 138 1.05 8.53 -1.99
CA LEU A 138 1.52 9.63 -2.81
C LEU A 138 3.06 9.67 -2.86
N GLU A 139 3.57 10.44 -3.81
CA GLU A 139 4.97 10.83 -3.88
C GLU A 139 5.40 11.70 -2.69
N GLY A 140 6.70 11.72 -2.37
CA GLY A 140 7.29 12.64 -1.39
C GLY A 140 6.75 12.52 0.03
N GLN A 141 6.38 11.33 0.49
CA GLN A 141 5.84 11.14 1.83
C GLN A 141 6.90 10.94 2.89
N ILE A 142 8.02 10.29 2.55
CA ILE A 142 9.12 10.04 3.47
C ILE A 142 10.12 11.17 3.32
N THR A 143 9.99 12.18 4.17
CA THR A 143 10.95 13.26 4.32
C THR A 143 12.08 12.83 5.26
N ARG A 144 13.21 13.55 5.29
CA ARG A 144 14.30 13.31 6.25
C ARG A 144 13.78 13.24 7.70
N GLU A 145 12.94 14.22 8.09
CA GLU A 145 12.38 14.28 9.44
C GLU A 145 11.53 13.06 9.79
N ARG A 146 10.76 12.52 8.82
CA ARG A 146 9.96 11.31 9.01
C ARG A 146 10.84 10.06 9.03
N ALA A 147 11.86 9.99 8.17
CA ALA A 147 12.82 8.90 8.15
C ALA A 147 13.54 8.74 9.49
N GLU A 148 13.93 9.85 10.13
CA GLU A 148 14.57 9.86 11.47
C GLU A 148 13.66 9.29 12.58
N LYS A 149 12.34 9.25 12.38
CA LYS A 149 11.36 8.71 13.33
C LYS A 149 11.01 7.24 13.09
N LEU A 150 11.36 6.71 11.90
CA LEU A 150 11.03 5.34 11.53
C LEU A 150 11.83 4.33 12.35
N THR A 151 11.16 3.23 12.74
CA THR A 151 11.79 2.10 13.42
C THR A 151 11.85 0.87 12.53
N CYS A 152 11.31 0.94 11.32
CA CYS A 152 11.24 -0.20 10.40
C CYS A 152 12.62 -0.63 9.91
N LYS A 153 12.72 -1.92 9.60
CA LYS A 153 13.91 -2.54 9.01
C LYS A 153 13.84 -2.59 7.48
N LEU A 154 12.65 -2.35 6.92
CA LEU A 154 12.39 -2.49 5.50
C LEU A 154 11.32 -1.48 5.06
N VAL A 155 11.62 -0.73 4.01
CA VAL A 155 10.68 0.12 3.28
C VAL A 155 10.40 -0.51 1.93
N LEU A 156 9.13 -0.78 1.62
CA LEU A 156 8.66 -1.36 0.36
C LEU A 156 7.80 -0.37 -0.39
N GLU A 157 8.39 0.36 -1.31
CA GLU A 157 7.69 1.40 -2.06
C GLU A 157 6.62 0.82 -3.00
N GLY A 158 5.38 1.17 -2.73
CA GLY A 158 4.22 0.87 -3.58
C GLY A 158 3.74 2.07 -4.37
N ALA A 159 4.11 3.28 -3.96
CA ALA A 159 3.89 4.53 -4.69
C ALA A 159 5.10 4.89 -5.57
N ASN A 160 4.91 5.84 -6.48
CA ASN A 160 5.99 6.37 -7.30
C ASN A 160 6.76 7.44 -6.51
N GLY A 161 8.05 7.19 -6.20
CA GLY A 161 8.91 8.15 -5.51
C GLY A 161 8.36 8.66 -4.17
N PRO A 162 7.96 7.77 -3.23
CA PRO A 162 7.45 8.21 -1.94
C PRO A 162 8.54 8.74 -1.01
N THR A 163 9.80 8.40 -1.26
CA THR A 163 10.96 8.78 -0.47
C THR A 163 11.69 9.94 -1.13
N TYR A 164 11.97 10.99 -0.38
CA TYR A 164 12.82 12.09 -0.83
C TYR A 164 14.30 11.68 -0.81
N PRO A 165 15.13 12.18 -1.73
CA PRO A 165 16.56 11.84 -1.77
C PRO A 165 17.30 12.11 -0.45
N GLU A 166 16.95 13.18 0.25
CA GLU A 166 17.53 13.48 1.57
C GLU A 166 17.12 12.52 2.69
N ALA A 167 16.09 11.70 2.47
CA ALA A 167 15.69 10.65 3.40
C ALA A 167 16.48 9.36 3.18
N ASP A 168 16.99 9.11 1.97
CA ASP A 168 17.79 7.91 1.66
C ASP A 168 19.07 7.84 2.51
N ASP A 169 19.66 9.00 2.87
CA ASP A 169 20.85 9.07 3.73
C ASP A 169 20.57 8.64 5.19
N VAL A 170 19.28 8.53 5.57
CA VAL A 170 18.85 8.20 6.93
C VAL A 170 18.37 6.76 7.02
N LEU A 171 17.77 6.24 5.93
CA LEU A 171 17.22 4.90 5.84
C LEU A 171 18.29 3.83 5.58
#